data_380b6e2d947f8a18be9e3065fd481eb0
#
_entry.id   380b6e2d947f8a18be9e3065fd481eb0
#
_cell.length_a   1.000
_cell.length_b   1.000
_cell.length_c   1.000
_cell.angle_alpha   90.00
_cell.angle_beta   90.00
_cell.angle_gamma   90.00
#
_symmetry.space_group_name_H-M   'P 1'
#
loop_
_entity.id
_entity.type
_entity.pdbx_description
1 polymer ?
#
loop_
_entity_poly.entity_id
_entity_poly.type
_entity_poly.pdbx_seq_one_letter_code
_entity_poly.pdbx_strand_id
1 'polypeptide(L)'
;MLSENPYDVVPSRDMNGHGTFHAGVACGSESENGDFIGAAPQSEIIMVKLKEAKQYLRDFFFVKDGVPAYQENDIMMAVSYLNGVANILNRPLVICVALGNSAGSHASEGFLPSYLNYICGRRKRVVVTAAGNEANARHHFQGRIIGEMAEIPRLQDFLHCFQVPHR
;
A
#
# COMPACT_ATOMS: atom_id res chain seq x y z
N MET A 1 -25.58 23.56 -1.15
CA MET A 1 -26.02 22.65 -0.09
C MET A 1 -25.04 21.47 -0.11
N LEU A 2 -24.31 21.24 0.96
CA LEU A 2 -23.58 19.98 1.14
C LEU A 2 -24.64 18.90 1.43
N SER A 3 -24.56 17.76 0.77
CA SER A 3 -25.44 16.63 1.06
C SER A 3 -25.28 16.25 2.52
N GLU A 4 -26.39 15.98 3.22
CA GLU A 4 -26.36 15.53 4.62
C GLU A 4 -25.72 14.14 4.74
N ASN A 5 -25.69 13.37 3.66
CA ASN A 5 -25.04 12.07 3.59
C ASN A 5 -23.74 12.17 2.79
N PRO A 6 -22.55 12.00 3.41
CA PRO A 6 -21.27 12.09 2.72
C PRO A 6 -21.12 11.05 1.59
N TYR A 7 -21.86 9.95 1.64
CA TYR A 7 -21.83 8.92 0.61
C TYR A 7 -22.56 9.30 -0.68
N ASP A 8 -23.35 10.38 -0.68
CA ASP A 8 -23.94 10.91 -1.91
C ASP A 8 -22.87 11.61 -2.77
N VAL A 9 -21.82 12.11 -2.13
CA VAL A 9 -20.66 12.76 -2.79
C VAL A 9 -19.57 11.76 -3.10
N VAL A 10 -19.23 10.90 -2.13
CA VAL A 10 -18.21 9.85 -2.26
C VAL A 10 -18.84 8.51 -1.89
N PRO A 11 -19.35 7.75 -2.87
CA PRO A 11 -20.07 6.49 -2.60
C PRO A 11 -19.16 5.34 -2.16
N SER A 12 -17.85 5.49 -2.27
CA SER A 12 -16.87 4.47 -1.89
C SER A 12 -16.86 4.27 -0.38
N ARG A 13 -16.91 3.00 0.05
CA ARG A 13 -16.83 2.59 1.45
C ARG A 13 -15.68 1.64 1.67
N ASP A 14 -15.07 1.69 2.85
CA ASP A 14 -14.10 0.69 3.27
C ASP A 14 -14.86 -0.53 3.80
N MET A 15 -14.83 -1.62 3.02
CA MET A 15 -15.48 -2.88 3.38
C MET A 15 -14.56 -3.83 4.14
N ASN A 16 -13.27 -3.52 4.22
CA ASN A 16 -12.25 -4.36 4.85
C ASN A 16 -11.79 -3.81 6.22
N GLY A 17 -11.81 -2.48 6.38
CA GLY A 17 -11.36 -1.78 7.57
C GLY A 17 -9.85 -1.56 7.67
N HIS A 18 -9.04 -2.20 6.82
CA HIS A 18 -7.57 -2.11 6.87
C HIS A 18 -7.08 -0.66 6.67
N GLY A 19 -7.57 0.03 5.64
CA GLY A 19 -7.19 1.42 5.37
C GLY A 19 -7.66 2.37 6.47
N THR A 20 -8.89 2.18 6.96
CA THR A 20 -9.46 2.96 8.07
C THR A 20 -8.66 2.80 9.34
N PHE A 21 -8.25 1.57 9.67
CA PHE A 21 -7.40 1.29 10.83
C PHE A 21 -6.05 2.03 10.73
N HIS A 22 -5.37 1.95 9.58
CA HIS A 22 -4.08 2.63 9.39
C HIS A 22 -4.22 4.16 9.45
N ALA A 23 -5.29 4.71 8.88
CA ALA A 23 -5.58 6.13 8.99
C ALA A 23 -5.81 6.57 10.45
N GLY A 24 -6.54 5.75 11.24
CA GLY A 24 -6.75 5.98 12.65
C GLY A 24 -5.44 5.99 13.44
N VAL A 25 -4.57 5.00 13.22
CA VAL A 25 -3.25 4.94 13.89
C VAL A 25 -2.37 6.14 13.51
N ALA A 26 -2.41 6.56 12.24
CA ALA A 26 -1.59 7.66 11.77
C ALA A 26 -2.12 9.03 12.23
N CYS A 27 -3.41 9.29 12.12
CA CYS A 27 -3.98 10.62 12.21
C CYS A 27 -5.30 10.68 13.02
N GLY A 28 -5.69 9.60 13.73
CA GLY A 28 -6.92 9.58 14.52
C GLY A 28 -6.91 10.62 15.63
N SER A 29 -8.06 11.22 15.89
CA SER A 29 -8.26 12.09 17.05
C SER A 29 -8.16 11.28 18.35
N GLU A 30 -8.03 11.98 19.48
CA GLU A 30 -8.11 11.34 20.78
C GLU A 30 -9.45 10.61 20.95
N SER A 31 -9.38 9.38 21.46
CA SER A 31 -10.57 8.60 21.78
C SER A 31 -11.35 9.21 22.94
N GLU A 32 -12.64 8.93 23.03
CA GLU A 32 -13.50 9.46 24.11
C GLU A 32 -12.97 9.10 25.51
N ASN A 33 -12.31 7.96 25.65
CA ASN A 33 -11.75 7.50 26.93
C ASN A 33 -10.32 7.98 27.17
N GLY A 34 -9.70 8.68 26.22
CA GLY A 34 -8.32 9.18 26.33
C GLY A 34 -7.23 8.09 26.27
N ASP A 35 -7.59 6.87 25.89
CA ASP A 35 -6.69 5.71 25.83
C ASP A 35 -5.93 5.58 24.50
N PHE A 36 -6.33 6.34 23.50
CA PHE A 36 -5.70 6.33 22.18
C PHE A 36 -5.73 7.71 21.52
N ILE A 37 -4.63 8.06 20.86
CA ILE A 37 -4.51 9.19 19.94
C ILE A 37 -3.57 8.80 18.79
N GLY A 38 -3.88 9.18 17.57
CA GLY A 38 -3.01 8.94 16.41
C GLY A 38 -1.69 9.71 16.52
N ALA A 39 -0.70 9.27 15.75
CA ALA A 39 0.64 9.87 15.77
C ALA A 39 0.66 11.36 15.34
N ALA A 40 -0.25 11.75 14.46
CA ALA A 40 -0.36 13.10 13.91
C ALA A 40 -1.83 13.56 13.84
N PRO A 41 -2.52 13.75 14.97
CA PRO A 41 -3.99 13.95 15.01
C PRO A 41 -4.44 15.28 14.40
N GLN A 42 -3.54 16.23 14.20
CA GLN A 42 -3.84 17.52 13.58
C GLN A 42 -3.51 17.56 12.09
N SER A 43 -3.15 16.42 11.50
CA SER A 43 -2.85 16.32 10.06
C SER A 43 -4.13 16.34 9.23
N GLU A 44 -4.06 16.97 8.07
CA GLU A 44 -5.08 16.77 7.03
C GLU A 44 -4.87 15.42 6.36
N ILE A 45 -5.96 14.69 6.16
CA ILE A 45 -5.93 13.33 5.61
C ILE A 45 -6.44 13.34 4.18
N ILE A 46 -5.70 12.73 3.27
CA ILE A 46 -6.15 12.42 1.92
C ILE A 46 -6.15 10.91 1.78
N MET A 47 -7.31 10.33 1.51
CA MET A 47 -7.46 8.88 1.34
C MET A 47 -7.72 8.55 -0.12
N VAL A 48 -7.05 7.52 -0.62
CA VAL A 48 -7.34 6.93 -1.91
C VAL A 48 -7.74 5.48 -1.72
N LYS A 49 -8.99 5.16 -2.05
CA LYS A 49 -9.43 3.78 -2.09
C LYS A 49 -9.03 3.16 -3.41
N LEU A 50 -8.17 2.15 -3.34
CA LEU A 50 -7.79 1.36 -4.50
C LEU A 50 -8.96 0.43 -4.90
N LYS A 51 -9.14 0.22 -6.19
CA LYS A 51 -10.02 -0.85 -6.69
C LYS A 51 -9.26 -2.17 -6.69
N GLU A 52 -9.97 -3.26 -6.49
CA GLU A 52 -9.39 -4.59 -6.63
C GLU A 52 -8.91 -4.87 -8.05
N ALA A 53 -7.88 -5.69 -8.16
CA ALA A 53 -7.36 -6.16 -9.43
C ALA A 53 -8.44 -6.92 -10.21
N LYS A 54 -8.47 -6.70 -11.52
CA LYS A 54 -9.42 -7.39 -12.41
C LYS A 54 -9.17 -8.88 -12.44
N GLN A 55 -10.23 -9.68 -12.67
CA GLN A 55 -10.17 -11.13 -12.59
C GLN A 55 -9.05 -11.72 -13.46
N TYR A 56 -8.88 -11.28 -14.70
CA TYR A 56 -7.83 -11.81 -15.58
C TYR A 56 -6.40 -11.60 -15.03
N LEU A 57 -6.17 -10.55 -14.24
CA LEU A 57 -4.87 -10.34 -13.58
C LEU A 57 -4.73 -11.25 -12.38
N ARG A 58 -5.81 -11.42 -11.61
CA ARG A 58 -5.84 -12.35 -10.49
C ARG A 58 -5.54 -13.78 -10.96
N ASP A 59 -6.13 -14.19 -12.08
CA ASP A 59 -5.90 -15.50 -12.69
C ASP A 59 -4.46 -15.64 -13.18
N PHE A 60 -3.94 -14.61 -13.86
CA PHE A 60 -2.56 -14.59 -14.35
C PHE A 60 -1.52 -14.71 -13.24
N PHE A 61 -1.74 -14.03 -12.09
CA PHE A 61 -0.86 -14.05 -10.93
C PHE A 61 -1.24 -15.11 -9.90
N PHE A 62 -2.15 -16.02 -10.20
CA PHE A 62 -2.60 -17.11 -9.32
C PHE A 62 -3.08 -16.62 -7.95
N VAL A 63 -3.73 -15.47 -7.90
CA VAL A 63 -4.30 -14.94 -6.66
C VAL A 63 -5.49 -15.78 -6.24
N LYS A 64 -5.46 -16.31 -5.03
CA LYS A 64 -6.55 -17.12 -4.46
C LYS A 64 -7.85 -16.31 -4.39
N ASP A 65 -8.99 -16.99 -4.55
CA ASP A 65 -10.30 -16.37 -4.38
C ASP A 65 -10.48 -15.79 -2.97
N GLY A 66 -11.15 -14.65 -2.90
CA GLY A 66 -11.43 -13.97 -1.64
C GLY A 66 -10.23 -13.20 -1.03
N VAL A 67 -9.03 -13.29 -1.63
CA VAL A 67 -7.87 -12.51 -1.18
C VAL A 67 -7.85 -11.14 -1.86
N PRO A 68 -7.88 -10.01 -1.13
CA PRO A 68 -7.76 -8.69 -1.72
C PRO A 68 -6.42 -8.53 -2.44
N ALA A 69 -6.46 -8.08 -3.70
CA ALA A 69 -5.27 -7.83 -4.50
C ALA A 69 -5.43 -6.55 -5.32
N TYR A 70 -4.36 -5.81 -5.50
CA TYR A 70 -4.37 -4.50 -6.15
C TYR A 70 -3.31 -4.42 -7.23
N GLN A 71 -3.55 -3.60 -8.25
CA GLN A 71 -2.60 -3.40 -9.33
C GLN A 71 -1.56 -2.33 -8.96
N GLU A 72 -0.33 -2.56 -9.36
CA GLU A 72 0.77 -1.61 -9.19
C GLU A 72 0.47 -0.26 -9.86
N ASN A 73 -0.09 -0.27 -11.06
CA ASN A 73 -0.47 0.95 -11.78
C ASN A 73 -1.49 1.81 -11.02
N ASP A 74 -2.46 1.18 -10.35
CA ASP A 74 -3.45 1.92 -9.57
C ASP A 74 -2.81 2.58 -8.34
N ILE A 75 -1.79 1.94 -7.75
CA ILE A 75 -0.99 2.55 -6.67
C ILE A 75 -0.19 3.74 -7.19
N MET A 76 0.46 3.62 -8.34
CA MET A 76 1.19 4.73 -8.95
C MET A 76 0.26 5.91 -9.30
N MET A 77 -0.94 5.65 -9.81
CA MET A 77 -1.96 6.68 -10.07
C MET A 77 -2.42 7.34 -8.77
N ALA A 78 -2.64 6.58 -7.70
CA ALA A 78 -2.98 7.11 -6.39
C ALA A 78 -1.89 8.04 -5.85
N VAL A 79 -0.63 7.62 -5.91
CA VAL A 79 0.53 8.43 -5.49
C VAL A 79 0.65 9.70 -6.34
N SER A 80 0.41 9.63 -7.65
CA SER A 80 0.37 10.79 -8.53
C SER A 80 -0.70 11.79 -8.12
N TYR A 81 -1.90 11.31 -7.84
CA TYR A 81 -3.02 12.13 -7.37
C TYR A 81 -2.68 12.83 -6.04
N LEU A 82 -2.21 12.07 -5.04
CA LEU A 82 -1.81 12.61 -3.73
C LEU A 82 -0.74 13.70 -3.88
N ASN A 83 0.28 13.46 -4.71
CA ASN A 83 1.32 14.44 -4.98
C ASN A 83 0.77 15.69 -5.69
N GLY A 84 -0.18 15.53 -6.61
CA GLY A 84 -0.88 16.64 -7.29
C GLY A 84 -1.63 17.51 -6.29
N VAL A 85 -2.43 16.92 -5.40
CA VAL A 85 -3.16 17.65 -4.36
C VAL A 85 -2.21 18.39 -3.42
N ALA A 86 -1.14 17.73 -2.96
CA ALA A 86 -0.16 18.36 -2.08
C ALA A 86 0.59 19.53 -2.75
N ASN A 87 0.79 19.48 -4.07
CA ASN A 87 1.36 20.60 -4.84
C ASN A 87 0.38 21.77 -4.90
N ILE A 88 -0.89 21.51 -5.18
CA ILE A 88 -1.95 22.55 -5.23
C ILE A 88 -2.05 23.25 -3.87
N LEU A 89 -2.05 22.48 -2.79
CA LEU A 89 -2.12 22.99 -1.42
C LEU A 89 -0.79 23.57 -0.91
N ASN A 90 0.30 23.40 -1.65
CA ASN A 90 1.67 23.75 -1.24
C ASN A 90 2.07 23.18 0.14
N ARG A 91 1.66 21.95 0.45
CA ARG A 91 1.89 21.30 1.75
C ARG A 91 2.90 20.16 1.67
N PRO A 92 3.60 19.87 2.76
CA PRO A 92 4.36 18.63 2.87
C PRO A 92 3.39 17.43 2.85
N LEU A 93 3.86 16.32 2.29
CA LEU A 93 3.07 15.10 2.14
C LEU A 93 3.87 13.90 2.65
N VAL A 94 3.24 13.13 3.53
CA VAL A 94 3.69 11.80 3.92
C VAL A 94 2.70 10.80 3.34
N ILE A 95 3.18 9.87 2.52
CA ILE A 95 2.37 8.82 1.89
C ILE A 95 2.64 7.53 2.64
N CYS A 96 1.59 6.93 3.21
CA CYS A 96 1.64 5.60 3.81
C CYS A 96 1.14 4.58 2.80
N VAL A 97 2.02 3.67 2.38
CA VAL A 97 1.67 2.51 1.54
C VAL A 97 1.68 1.27 2.43
N ALA A 98 0.53 0.96 3.01
CA ALA A 98 0.35 -0.18 3.91
C ALA A 98 0.00 -1.47 3.15
N LEU A 99 0.67 -1.70 2.04
CA LEU A 99 0.53 -2.86 1.16
C LEU A 99 1.90 -3.46 0.90
N GLY A 100 1.97 -4.77 0.76
CA GLY A 100 3.19 -5.50 0.46
C GLY A 100 3.13 -6.20 -0.90
N ASN A 101 4.31 -6.56 -1.41
CA ASN A 101 4.48 -7.38 -2.60
C ASN A 101 5.72 -8.25 -2.41
N SER A 102 5.59 -9.54 -2.71
CA SER A 102 6.70 -10.49 -2.66
C SER A 102 7.39 -10.69 -4.02
N ALA A 103 6.89 -10.02 -5.09
CA ALA A 103 7.47 -10.10 -6.42
C ALA A 103 8.49 -8.98 -6.65
N GLY A 104 9.48 -9.25 -7.50
CA GLY A 104 10.47 -8.26 -7.92
C GLY A 104 11.74 -8.24 -7.09
N SER A 105 12.59 -7.28 -7.40
CA SER A 105 13.88 -7.08 -6.75
C SER A 105 13.71 -6.35 -5.40
N HIS A 106 14.44 -6.79 -4.37
CA HIS A 106 14.54 -6.06 -3.10
C HIS A 106 15.51 -4.86 -3.17
N ALA A 107 16.11 -4.63 -4.33
CA ALA A 107 17.08 -3.55 -4.56
C ALA A 107 16.46 -2.27 -5.18
N SER A 108 15.17 -2.04 -4.98
CA SER A 108 14.44 -0.88 -5.53
C SER A 108 14.32 -0.88 -7.05
N GLU A 109 14.50 -2.01 -7.71
CA GLU A 109 14.29 -2.17 -9.15
C GLU A 109 12.80 -2.44 -9.43
N GLY A 110 12.30 -1.94 -10.56
CA GLY A 110 10.89 -2.06 -10.95
C GLY A 110 10.18 -0.71 -11.05
N PHE A 111 8.99 -0.70 -11.62
CA PHE A 111 8.27 0.55 -11.93
C PHE A 111 7.81 1.27 -10.67
N LEU A 112 7.12 0.59 -9.76
CA LEU A 112 6.62 1.20 -8.54
C LEU A 112 7.75 1.68 -7.61
N PRO A 113 8.76 0.87 -7.25
CA PRO A 113 9.87 1.34 -6.43
C PRO A 113 10.59 2.53 -7.03
N SER A 114 10.87 2.52 -8.34
CA SER A 114 11.51 3.64 -9.03
C SER A 114 10.65 4.91 -9.00
N TYR A 115 9.35 4.76 -9.17
CA TYR A 115 8.42 5.88 -9.09
C TYR A 115 8.32 6.45 -7.66
N LEU A 116 8.25 5.60 -6.64
CA LEU A 116 8.25 6.03 -5.24
C LEU A 116 9.55 6.76 -4.89
N ASN A 117 10.70 6.26 -5.33
CA ASN A 117 11.99 6.93 -5.17
C ASN A 117 12.02 8.30 -5.85
N TYR A 118 11.48 8.41 -7.07
CA TYR A 118 11.34 9.69 -7.76
C TYR A 118 10.48 10.69 -6.97
N ILE A 119 9.39 10.24 -6.36
CA ILE A 119 8.54 11.09 -5.52
C ILE A 119 9.29 11.52 -4.24
N CYS A 120 10.00 10.60 -3.57
CA CYS A 120 10.80 10.89 -2.37
C CYS A 120 11.97 11.85 -2.64
N GLY A 121 12.51 11.86 -3.85
CA GLY A 121 13.53 12.81 -4.28
C GLY A 121 13.04 14.27 -4.34
N ARG A 122 11.74 14.48 -4.28
CA ARG A 122 11.15 15.83 -4.28
C ARG A 122 11.12 16.41 -2.86
N ARG A 123 11.34 17.71 -2.76
CA ARG A 123 11.25 18.42 -1.48
C ARG A 123 9.86 18.30 -0.86
N LYS A 124 9.79 18.11 0.45
CA LYS A 124 8.55 17.97 1.24
C LYS A 124 7.75 16.70 0.88
N ARG A 125 8.39 15.62 0.43
CA ARG A 125 7.75 14.35 0.10
C ARG A 125 8.44 13.22 0.85
N VAL A 126 7.63 12.38 1.48
CA VAL A 126 8.07 11.15 2.16
C VAL A 126 7.11 10.03 1.81
N VAL A 127 7.64 8.86 1.51
CA VAL A 127 6.86 7.63 1.37
C VAL A 127 7.30 6.66 2.46
N VAL A 128 6.36 6.09 3.15
CA VAL A 128 6.55 5.08 4.20
C VAL A 128 5.89 3.79 3.77
N THR A 129 6.63 2.71 3.82
CA THR A 129 6.14 1.35 3.52
C THR A 129 6.33 0.45 4.74
N ALA A 130 5.55 -0.62 4.81
CA ALA A 130 5.68 -1.64 5.85
C ALA A 130 6.45 -2.85 5.32
N ALA A 131 7.11 -3.58 6.22
CA ALA A 131 7.81 -4.82 5.88
C ALA A 131 6.87 -6.02 5.66
N GLY A 132 5.57 -5.87 5.95
CA GLY A 132 4.57 -6.93 5.87
C GLY A 132 4.44 -7.73 7.17
N ASN A 133 3.53 -8.72 7.15
CA ASN A 133 3.21 -9.55 8.32
C ASN A 133 3.61 -11.03 8.12
N GLU A 134 4.34 -11.35 7.05
CA GLU A 134 4.63 -12.72 6.61
C GLU A 134 5.95 -13.26 7.16
N ALA A 135 6.45 -12.73 8.29
CA ALA A 135 7.74 -13.13 8.88
C ALA A 135 7.95 -14.64 9.01
N ASN A 136 6.89 -15.40 9.31
CA ASN A 136 6.94 -16.85 9.47
C ASN A 136 6.65 -17.63 8.17
N ALA A 137 6.25 -16.96 7.10
CA ALA A 137 5.87 -17.59 5.83
C ALA A 137 7.07 -17.90 4.93
N ARG A 138 8.27 -17.47 5.31
CA ARG A 138 9.53 -17.72 4.59
C ARG A 138 9.50 -17.24 3.14
N HIS A 139 8.91 -16.08 2.88
CA HIS A 139 8.80 -15.47 1.55
C HIS A 139 10.09 -14.79 1.07
N HIS A 140 11.16 -14.80 1.86
CA HIS A 140 12.44 -14.22 1.50
C HIS A 140 13.50 -15.30 1.33
N PHE A 141 14.22 -15.26 0.23
CA PHE A 141 15.42 -16.07 -0.01
C PHE A 141 16.56 -15.16 -0.44
N GLN A 142 17.70 -15.34 0.19
CA GLN A 142 18.96 -14.74 -0.25
C GLN A 142 20.02 -15.82 -0.40
N GLY A 143 20.66 -15.91 -1.54
CA GLY A 143 21.68 -16.89 -1.80
C GLY A 143 22.68 -16.41 -2.85
N ARG A 144 23.83 -17.08 -2.91
CA ARG A 144 24.82 -16.88 -3.96
C ARG A 144 24.87 -18.12 -4.85
N ILE A 145 24.68 -17.95 -6.13
CA ILE A 145 24.83 -19.03 -7.11
C ILE A 145 26.32 -19.25 -7.33
N ILE A 146 26.79 -20.45 -7.00
CA ILE A 146 28.18 -20.88 -7.22
C ILE A 146 28.12 -22.14 -8.08
N GLY A 147 28.43 -22.05 -9.37
CA GLY A 147 28.36 -23.17 -10.33
C GLY A 147 27.11 -23.14 -11.19
N GLU A 148 26.88 -24.24 -11.96
CA GLU A 148 25.83 -24.30 -12.98
C GLU A 148 24.42 -24.62 -12.47
N MET A 149 24.26 -25.04 -11.23
CA MET A 149 22.95 -25.33 -10.63
C MET A 149 22.84 -24.79 -9.21
N ALA A 150 21.76 -24.05 -8.97
CA ALA A 150 21.28 -23.76 -7.62
C ALA A 150 19.85 -24.30 -7.48
N GLU A 151 19.62 -25.17 -6.50
CA GLU A 151 18.26 -25.54 -6.11
C GLU A 151 17.62 -24.36 -5.39
N ILE A 152 16.63 -23.74 -6.02
CA ILE A 152 15.77 -22.73 -5.39
C ILE A 152 14.61 -23.47 -4.73
N PRO A 153 14.49 -23.45 -3.41
CA PRO A 153 13.35 -24.09 -2.73
C PRO A 153 12.05 -23.37 -3.15
N ARG A 154 11.20 -24.09 -3.85
CA ARG A 154 9.80 -23.77 -4.20
C ARG A 154 9.54 -22.38 -4.78
N LEU A 155 9.54 -22.32 -6.11
CA LEU A 155 9.09 -21.16 -6.91
C LEU A 155 7.61 -20.76 -6.66
N GLN A 156 6.81 -21.63 -6.03
CA GLN A 156 5.38 -21.42 -5.80
C GLN A 156 5.07 -20.28 -4.80
N ASP A 157 6.03 -19.87 -4.00
CA ASP A 157 5.82 -18.86 -2.95
C ASP A 157 6.10 -17.42 -3.42
N PHE A 158 6.52 -17.23 -4.67
CA PHE A 158 6.94 -15.92 -5.19
C PHE A 158 5.90 -15.18 -6.04
N LEU A 159 4.76 -15.81 -6.35
CA LEU A 159 3.76 -15.23 -7.25
C LEU A 159 2.60 -14.61 -6.45
N HIS A 160 2.81 -13.45 -5.87
CA HIS A 160 1.72 -12.71 -5.25
C HIS A 160 1.65 -11.26 -5.74
N CYS A 161 0.46 -10.87 -6.23
CA CYS A 161 0.07 -9.47 -6.33
C CYS A 161 0.15 -8.79 -4.96
N PHE A 162 0.11 -7.46 -4.93
CA PHE A 162 -0.03 -6.71 -3.68
C PHE A 162 -1.23 -7.22 -2.88
N GLN A 163 -0.98 -7.88 -1.77
CA GLN A 163 -1.99 -8.45 -0.90
C GLN A 163 -2.06 -7.66 0.41
N VAL A 164 -3.27 -7.57 0.96
CA VAL A 164 -3.43 -7.15 2.35
C VAL A 164 -3.01 -8.33 3.22
N PRO A 165 -2.08 -8.17 4.17
CA PRO A 165 -1.69 -9.25 5.06
C PRO A 165 -2.92 -9.78 5.81
N HIS A 166 -3.09 -11.10 5.82
CA HIS A 166 -4.12 -11.74 6.64
C HIS A 166 -3.72 -11.67 8.11
N ARG A 167 -4.70 -11.42 8.97
CA ARG A 167 -4.58 -11.54 10.42
C ARG A 167 -4.54 -12.99 10.84
#